data_4a785b414b79c4e10fd1f5db60d5ceb9
#
_entry.id   4a785b414b79c4e10fd1f5db60d5ceb9
#
_cell.length_a   1.000
_cell.length_b   1.000
_cell.length_c   1.000
_cell.angle_alpha   90.00
_cell.angle_beta   90.00
_cell.angle_gamma   90.00
#
_symmetry.space_group_name_H-M   'P 1'
#
loop_
_entity.id
_entity.type
_entity.pdbx_description
1 polymer ?
#
loop_
_entity_poly.entity_id
_entity_poly.type
_entity_poly.pdbx_seq_one_letter_code
_entity_poly.pdbx_strand_id
1 'polypeptide(L)'
;MKNTLNGKWVFDSNLLIYGLDKSSSRYHDVYHLFELGKEGKIQIIVAQQNIIETVHAFVKGYKSPIEEVIYNIKGLLDELDIYIITPINKTHSIFFEILSNSSDPSDIFDYYLAATMLDNGINRILTINTKDFSKIPGIEAVNPFN
;
A
#
# COMPACT_ATOMS: atom_id res chain seq x y z
N MET A 1 12.45 1.49 14.93
CA MET A 1 11.11 1.21 14.37
C MET A 1 11.14 0.04 13.39
N LYS A 2 11.94 0.11 12.34
CA LYS A 2 11.99 -0.95 11.32
C LYS A 2 12.28 -2.33 11.89
N ASN A 3 13.13 -2.42 12.89
CA ASN A 3 13.53 -3.68 13.51
C ASN A 3 12.43 -4.34 14.33
N THR A 4 11.35 -3.60 14.61
CA THR A 4 10.23 -4.11 15.40
C THR A 4 9.02 -4.48 14.55
N LEU A 5 9.09 -4.27 13.22
CA LEU A 5 7.97 -4.61 12.35
C LEU A 5 7.80 -6.12 12.28
N ASN A 6 6.58 -6.56 12.47
CA ASN A 6 6.19 -7.97 12.33
C ASN A 6 4.74 -8.04 11.88
N GLY A 7 4.31 -9.23 11.45
CA GLY A 7 2.93 -9.47 11.08
C GLY A 7 2.56 -8.92 9.70
N LYS A 8 1.28 -8.66 9.51
CA LYS A 8 0.71 -8.29 8.21
C LYS A 8 0.66 -6.78 8.04
N TRP A 9 1.14 -6.28 6.91
CA TRP A 9 1.15 -4.86 6.59
C TRP A 9 0.75 -4.65 5.14
N VAL A 10 -0.21 -3.77 4.92
CA VAL A 10 -0.47 -3.27 3.56
C VAL A 10 0.62 -2.27 3.21
N PHE A 11 1.17 -2.39 2.01
CA PHE A 11 2.12 -1.41 1.46
C PHE A 11 1.35 -0.48 0.53
N ASP A 12 1.33 0.80 0.87
CA ASP A 12 0.69 1.81 0.03
C ASP A 12 1.45 1.96 -1.29
N SER A 13 0.78 2.49 -2.30
CA SER A 13 1.36 2.64 -3.64
C SER A 13 2.65 3.45 -3.66
N ASN A 14 2.78 4.46 -2.78
CA ASN A 14 4.02 5.23 -2.72
C ASN A 14 5.23 4.35 -2.39
N LEU A 15 5.08 3.35 -1.53
CA LEU A 15 6.18 2.42 -1.22
C LEU A 15 6.51 1.54 -2.41
N LEU A 16 5.50 1.06 -3.12
CA LEU A 16 5.71 0.24 -4.32
C LEU A 16 6.47 1.04 -5.39
N ILE A 17 6.08 2.29 -5.57
CA ILE A 17 6.72 3.18 -6.54
C ILE A 17 8.19 3.38 -6.17
N TYR A 18 8.48 3.72 -4.91
CA TYR A 18 9.86 3.90 -4.46
C TYR A 18 10.70 2.63 -4.60
N GLY A 19 10.10 1.48 -4.31
CA GLY A 19 10.80 0.20 -4.39
C GLY A 19 11.05 -0.29 -5.82
N LEU A 20 10.34 0.25 -6.78
CA LEU A 20 10.51 -0.05 -8.21
C LEU A 20 11.33 1.01 -8.95
N ASP A 21 11.64 2.13 -8.31
CA ASP A 21 12.40 3.23 -8.90
C ASP A 21 13.80 3.30 -8.26
N LYS A 22 14.78 2.71 -8.94
CA LYS A 22 16.16 2.64 -8.44
C LYS A 22 16.79 4.02 -8.26
N SER A 23 16.27 5.05 -8.92
CA SER A 23 16.77 6.42 -8.78
C SER A 23 16.15 7.17 -7.58
N SER A 24 15.14 6.60 -6.95
CA SER A 24 14.51 7.22 -5.79
C SER A 24 15.46 7.24 -4.59
N SER A 25 15.46 8.35 -3.85
CA SER A 25 16.20 8.45 -2.60
C SER A 25 15.67 7.48 -1.52
N ARG A 26 14.47 6.96 -1.70
CA ARG A 26 13.83 6.01 -0.79
C ARG A 26 14.01 4.54 -1.22
N TYR A 27 14.66 4.30 -2.35
CA TYR A 27 14.75 2.95 -2.91
C TYR A 27 15.36 1.95 -1.92
N HIS A 28 16.49 2.30 -1.31
CA HIS A 28 17.18 1.39 -0.39
C HIS A 28 16.38 1.11 0.88
N ASP A 29 15.68 2.11 1.39
CA ASP A 29 14.83 1.95 2.57
C ASP A 29 13.68 0.98 2.29
N VAL A 30 13.03 1.12 1.13
CA VAL A 30 11.94 0.23 0.75
C VAL A 30 12.47 -1.17 0.43
N TYR A 31 13.62 -1.26 -0.24
CA TYR A 31 14.25 -2.54 -0.51
C TYR A 31 14.48 -3.33 0.79
N HIS A 32 14.90 -2.63 1.84
CA HIS A 32 15.09 -3.26 3.16
C HIS A 32 13.75 -3.83 3.70
N LEU A 33 12.64 -3.13 3.50
CA LEU A 33 11.32 -3.63 3.87
C LEU A 33 10.95 -4.88 3.06
N PHE A 34 11.26 -4.89 1.77
CA PHE A 34 11.05 -6.06 0.92
C PHE A 34 11.85 -7.26 1.44
N GLU A 35 13.08 -7.02 1.90
CA GLU A 35 13.90 -8.07 2.50
C GLU A 35 13.24 -8.67 3.74
N LEU A 36 12.62 -7.84 4.59
CA LEU A 36 11.87 -8.32 5.75
C LEU A 36 10.72 -9.25 5.32
N GLY A 37 10.05 -8.91 4.24
CA GLY A 37 9.01 -9.78 3.66
C GLY A 37 9.58 -11.09 3.15
N LYS A 38 10.69 -11.03 2.45
CA LYS A 38 11.37 -12.20 1.90
C LYS A 38 11.85 -13.14 3.00
N GLU A 39 12.28 -12.59 4.13
CA GLU A 39 12.74 -13.36 5.29
C GLU A 39 11.58 -13.88 6.14
N GLY A 40 10.35 -13.54 5.81
CA GLY A 40 9.18 -13.97 6.55
C GLY A 40 8.93 -13.22 7.86
N LYS A 41 9.64 -12.12 8.09
CA LYS A 41 9.47 -11.31 9.31
C LYS A 41 8.18 -10.49 9.25
N ILE A 42 7.78 -10.08 8.08
CA ILE A 42 6.49 -9.44 7.83
C ILE A 42 5.82 -10.14 6.65
N GLN A 43 4.50 -10.05 6.59
CA GLN A 43 3.76 -10.44 5.41
C GLN A 43 3.36 -9.18 4.64
N ILE A 44 3.83 -9.07 3.42
CA ILE A 44 3.52 -7.92 2.57
C ILE A 44 2.17 -8.15 1.90
N ILE A 45 1.28 -7.19 2.05
CA ILE A 45 -0.05 -7.22 1.46
C ILE A 45 -0.18 -5.98 0.59
N VAL A 46 -0.79 -6.14 -0.57
CA VAL A 46 -1.05 -5.04 -1.50
C VAL A 46 -2.51 -5.11 -1.90
N ALA A 47 -3.20 -3.98 -1.86
CA ALA A 47 -4.54 -3.92 -2.38
C ALA A 47 -4.50 -3.77 -3.90
N GLN A 48 -5.51 -4.29 -4.57
CA GLN A 48 -5.65 -4.14 -6.01
C GLN A 48 -5.59 -2.67 -6.42
N GLN A 49 -6.17 -1.78 -5.62
CA GLN A 49 -6.09 -0.34 -5.85
C GLN A 49 -4.63 0.14 -5.90
N ASN A 50 -3.76 -0.36 -5.03
CA ASN A 50 -2.34 0.03 -5.00
C ASN A 50 -1.62 -0.39 -6.28
N ILE A 51 -1.99 -1.53 -6.85
CA ILE A 51 -1.42 -1.99 -8.12
C ILE A 51 -1.80 -1.01 -9.23
N ILE A 52 -3.08 -0.63 -9.29
CA ILE A 52 -3.58 0.30 -10.31
C ILE A 52 -2.88 1.65 -10.19
N GLU A 53 -2.76 2.17 -8.98
CA GLU A 53 -2.10 3.45 -8.72
C GLU A 53 -0.62 3.41 -9.12
N THR A 54 0.04 2.28 -8.85
CA THR A 54 1.45 2.09 -9.22
C THR A 54 1.62 2.05 -10.73
N VAL A 55 0.77 1.31 -11.45
CA VAL A 55 0.78 1.28 -12.92
C VAL A 55 0.58 2.69 -13.46
N HIS A 56 -0.43 3.40 -12.94
CA HIS A 56 -0.74 4.76 -13.38
C HIS A 56 0.47 5.69 -13.20
N ALA A 57 1.14 5.61 -12.05
CA ALA A 57 2.29 6.46 -11.76
C ALA A 57 3.44 6.24 -12.77
N PHE A 58 3.74 4.98 -13.09
CA PHE A 58 4.83 4.69 -14.02
C PHE A 58 4.48 4.99 -15.46
N VAL A 59 3.25 4.71 -15.89
CA VAL A 59 2.84 4.95 -17.28
C VAL A 59 2.65 6.45 -17.53
N LYS A 60 1.96 7.17 -16.63
CA LYS A 60 1.62 8.58 -16.82
C LYS A 60 2.68 9.54 -16.27
N GLY A 61 3.25 9.22 -15.11
CA GLY A 61 4.24 10.07 -14.48
C GLY A 61 5.65 9.86 -15.05
N TYR A 62 6.13 8.63 -15.02
CA TYR A 62 7.48 8.29 -15.49
C TYR A 62 7.54 8.06 -16.99
N LYS A 63 6.40 7.93 -17.66
CA LYS A 63 6.28 7.65 -19.08
C LYS A 63 7.01 6.35 -19.47
N SER A 64 6.96 5.37 -18.60
CA SER A 64 7.58 4.06 -18.82
C SER A 64 6.76 3.24 -19.81
N PRO A 65 7.41 2.39 -20.63
CA PRO A 65 6.68 1.47 -21.52
C PRO A 65 5.80 0.51 -20.70
N ILE A 66 4.60 0.27 -21.18
CA ILE A 66 3.62 -0.55 -20.47
C ILE A 66 4.14 -1.96 -20.18
N GLU A 67 4.79 -2.60 -21.17
CA GLU A 67 5.31 -3.95 -20.97
C GLU A 67 6.36 -4.02 -19.88
N GLU A 68 7.19 -2.99 -19.77
CA GLU A 68 8.21 -2.91 -18.73
C GLU A 68 7.57 -2.77 -17.36
N VAL A 69 6.54 -1.92 -17.25
CA VAL A 69 5.81 -1.72 -15.99
C VAL A 69 5.16 -3.04 -15.53
N ILE A 70 4.50 -3.73 -16.45
CA ILE A 70 3.85 -5.01 -16.13
C ILE A 70 4.89 -6.03 -15.67
N TYR A 71 6.00 -6.14 -16.41
CA TYR A 71 7.07 -7.08 -16.07
C TYR A 71 7.63 -6.83 -14.67
N ASN A 72 7.90 -5.57 -14.34
CA ASN A 72 8.48 -5.21 -13.05
C ASN A 72 7.52 -5.45 -11.90
N ILE A 73 6.24 -5.11 -12.08
CA ILE A 73 5.24 -5.31 -11.02
C ILE A 73 4.97 -6.79 -10.81
N LYS A 74 4.79 -7.56 -11.88
CA LYS A 74 4.59 -9.01 -11.78
C LYS A 74 5.79 -9.68 -11.08
N GLY A 75 7.00 -9.28 -11.45
CA GLY A 75 8.21 -9.81 -10.82
C GLY A 75 8.24 -9.53 -9.33
N LEU A 76 7.87 -8.32 -8.91
CA LEU A 76 7.83 -7.97 -7.49
C LEU A 76 6.80 -8.80 -6.73
N LEU A 77 5.59 -8.92 -7.29
CA LEU A 77 4.52 -9.68 -6.65
C LEU A 77 4.90 -11.15 -6.46
N ASP A 78 5.54 -11.74 -7.45
CA ASP A 78 5.94 -13.15 -7.41
C ASP A 78 7.14 -13.38 -6.49
N GLU A 79 8.16 -12.54 -6.59
CA GLU A 79 9.39 -12.69 -5.81
C GLU A 79 9.15 -12.58 -4.31
N LEU A 80 8.27 -11.67 -3.90
CA LEU A 80 8.01 -11.41 -2.49
C LEU A 80 6.79 -12.17 -1.95
N ASP A 81 6.16 -12.99 -2.78
CA ASP A 81 4.96 -13.74 -2.41
C ASP A 81 3.91 -12.81 -1.79
N ILE A 82 3.64 -11.70 -2.47
CA ILE A 82 2.74 -10.67 -1.99
C ILE A 82 1.29 -11.16 -2.04
N TYR A 83 0.58 -10.99 -0.93
CA TYR A 83 -0.84 -11.29 -0.87
C TYR A 83 -1.64 -10.10 -1.36
N ILE A 84 -2.51 -10.31 -2.35
CA ILE A 84 -3.32 -9.24 -2.95
C ILE A 84 -4.72 -9.29 -2.36
N ILE A 85 -5.19 -8.14 -1.82
CA ILE A 85 -6.56 -8.00 -1.34
C ILE A 85 -7.37 -7.16 -2.31
N THR A 86 -8.66 -7.45 -2.37
CA THR A 86 -9.60 -6.77 -3.25
C THR A 86 -10.81 -6.31 -2.46
N PRO A 87 -11.56 -5.32 -2.96
CA PRO A 87 -12.87 -5.02 -2.39
C PRO A 87 -13.74 -6.28 -2.42
N ILE A 88 -14.48 -6.50 -1.34
CA ILE A 88 -15.38 -7.65 -1.21
C ILE A 88 -16.76 -7.20 -0.74
N ASN A 89 -17.51 -8.05 -0.10
CA ASN A 89 -18.96 -7.89 0.05
C ASN A 89 -19.41 -6.60 0.75
N LYS A 90 -18.65 -6.15 1.77
CA LYS A 90 -19.05 -5.00 2.59
C LYS A 90 -18.18 -3.77 2.39
N THR A 91 -17.25 -3.82 1.45
CA THR A 91 -16.28 -2.73 1.28
C THR A 91 -17.00 -1.40 1.02
N HIS A 92 -17.99 -1.37 0.14
CA HIS A 92 -18.70 -0.12 -0.16
C HIS A 92 -19.45 0.42 1.06
N SER A 93 -20.03 -0.46 1.88
CA SER A 93 -20.76 -0.03 3.09
C SER A 93 -19.80 0.58 4.10
N ILE A 94 -18.64 -0.05 4.30
CA ILE A 94 -17.60 0.48 5.19
C ILE A 94 -17.10 1.82 4.67
N PHE A 95 -16.89 1.93 3.36
CA PHE A 95 -16.47 3.15 2.72
C PHE A 95 -17.45 4.30 2.97
N PHE A 96 -18.75 4.04 2.79
CA PHE A 96 -19.79 5.05 3.05
C PHE A 96 -19.81 5.47 4.52
N GLU A 97 -19.61 4.52 5.43
CA GLU A 97 -19.56 4.83 6.85
C GLU A 97 -18.35 5.73 7.18
N ILE A 98 -17.18 5.41 6.63
CA ILE A 98 -15.99 6.25 6.82
C ILE A 98 -16.25 7.66 6.31
N LEU A 99 -16.80 7.79 5.11
CA LEU A 99 -17.12 9.10 4.52
C LEU A 99 -18.10 9.89 5.35
N SER A 100 -19.16 9.24 5.84
CA SER A 100 -20.20 9.94 6.60
C SER A 100 -19.69 10.46 7.94
N ASN A 101 -18.66 9.85 8.49
CA ASN A 101 -18.05 10.27 9.75
C ASN A 101 -16.84 11.20 9.56
N SER A 102 -16.52 11.54 8.32
CA SER A 102 -15.39 12.40 8.01
C SER A 102 -15.83 13.86 7.95
N SER A 103 -15.09 14.74 8.62
CA SER A 103 -15.28 16.17 8.54
C SER A 103 -14.60 16.79 7.33
N ASP A 104 -13.62 16.11 6.75
CA ASP A 104 -12.86 16.57 5.60
C ASP A 104 -12.48 15.37 4.72
N PRO A 105 -13.32 15.00 3.77
CA PRO A 105 -13.09 13.84 2.90
C PRO A 105 -12.11 14.17 1.76
N SER A 106 -10.99 14.81 2.07
CA SER A 106 -10.05 15.28 1.06
C SER A 106 -9.41 14.18 0.24
N ASP A 107 -9.28 12.98 0.81
CA ASP A 107 -8.69 11.86 0.09
C ASP A 107 -9.60 10.64 0.09
N ILE A 108 -10.55 10.67 -0.82
CA ILE A 108 -11.57 9.63 -0.97
C ILE A 108 -10.92 8.27 -1.29
N PHE A 109 -9.84 8.27 -2.09
CA PHE A 109 -9.19 7.02 -2.49
C PHE A 109 -8.51 6.33 -1.31
N ASP A 110 -7.93 7.10 -0.39
CA ASP A 110 -7.35 6.53 0.83
C ASP A 110 -8.44 5.93 1.72
N TYR A 111 -9.60 6.56 1.77
CA TYR A 111 -10.73 6.04 2.54
C TYR A 111 -11.26 4.74 1.93
N TYR A 112 -11.27 4.64 0.60
CA TYR A 112 -11.66 3.40 -0.06
C TYR A 112 -10.64 2.29 0.18
N LEU A 113 -9.35 2.62 0.14
CA LEU A 113 -8.30 1.67 0.48
C LEU A 113 -8.48 1.15 1.91
N ALA A 114 -8.73 2.05 2.85
CA ALA A 114 -8.97 1.66 4.24
C ALA A 114 -10.19 0.74 4.35
N ALA A 115 -11.25 1.03 3.62
CA ALA A 115 -12.45 0.18 3.61
C ALA A 115 -12.14 -1.22 3.07
N THR A 116 -11.35 -1.31 2.00
CA THR A 116 -10.90 -2.59 1.46
C THR A 116 -10.09 -3.36 2.50
N MET A 117 -9.18 -2.69 3.18
CA MET A 117 -8.38 -3.30 4.25
C MET A 117 -9.26 -3.86 5.35
N LEU A 118 -10.14 -3.02 5.91
CA LEU A 118 -10.99 -3.41 7.03
C LEU A 118 -11.91 -4.58 6.67
N ASP A 119 -12.47 -4.57 5.48
CA ASP A 119 -13.35 -5.67 5.04
C ASP A 119 -12.57 -6.98 4.87
N ASN A 120 -11.26 -6.90 4.60
CA ASN A 120 -10.37 -8.06 4.52
C ASN A 120 -9.73 -8.41 5.87
N GLY A 121 -10.12 -7.74 6.96
CA GLY A 121 -9.62 -8.03 8.29
C GLY A 121 -8.19 -7.56 8.53
N ILE A 122 -7.72 -6.57 7.79
CA ILE A 122 -6.37 -6.04 7.90
C ILE A 122 -6.44 -4.58 8.27
N ASN A 123 -5.70 -4.18 9.32
CA ASN A 123 -5.84 -2.85 9.88
C ASN A 123 -4.53 -2.06 9.91
N ARG A 124 -3.43 -2.59 9.35
CA ARG A 124 -2.13 -1.92 9.41
C ARG A 124 -1.61 -1.61 8.02
N ILE A 125 -1.11 -0.40 7.84
CA ILE A 125 -0.57 0.06 6.56
C ILE A 125 0.74 0.82 6.75
N LEU A 126 1.72 0.53 5.92
CA LEU A 126 2.93 1.33 5.79
C LEU A 126 2.70 2.34 4.67
N THR A 127 2.84 3.61 4.99
CA THR A 127 2.56 4.71 4.06
C THR A 127 3.29 5.97 4.51
N ILE A 128 3.58 6.86 3.58
CA ILE A 128 4.04 8.20 3.93
C ILE A 128 2.87 9.13 4.30
N ASN A 129 1.65 8.72 3.99
CA ASN A 129 0.44 9.52 4.19
C ASN A 129 -0.26 9.15 5.51
N THR A 130 0.48 9.08 6.59
CA THR A 130 -0.04 8.64 7.89
C THR A 130 -1.12 9.56 8.42
N LYS A 131 -1.05 10.84 8.11
CA LYS A 131 -2.00 11.84 8.62
C LYS A 131 -3.43 11.52 8.22
N ASP A 132 -3.66 11.16 6.97
CA ASP A 132 -5.01 10.87 6.48
C ASP A 132 -5.51 9.51 6.98
N PHE A 133 -4.67 8.48 6.97
CA PHE A 133 -5.08 7.16 7.43
C PHE A 133 -5.33 7.11 8.94
N SER A 134 -4.58 7.86 9.73
CA SER A 134 -4.74 7.87 11.19
C SER A 134 -6.06 8.45 11.65
N LYS A 135 -6.77 9.19 10.79
CA LYS A 135 -8.12 9.69 11.08
C LYS A 135 -9.18 8.62 11.01
N ILE A 136 -8.87 7.48 10.41
CA ILE A 136 -9.85 6.42 10.15
C ILE A 136 -9.84 5.45 11.34
N PRO A 137 -10.97 5.29 12.05
CA PRO A 137 -11.02 4.37 13.19
C PRO A 137 -10.64 2.94 12.76
N GLY A 138 -9.80 2.30 13.57
CA GLY A 138 -9.38 0.94 13.34
C GLY A 138 -8.15 0.79 12.46
N ILE A 139 -7.64 1.86 11.86
CA ILE A 139 -6.45 1.81 11.01
C ILE A 139 -5.23 2.28 11.79
N GLU A 140 -4.18 1.48 11.74
CA GLU A 140 -2.85 1.84 12.24
C GLU A 140 -1.95 2.14 11.05
N ALA A 141 -1.56 3.39 10.89
CA ALA A 141 -0.70 3.82 9.79
C ALA A 141 0.67 4.19 10.33
N VAL A 142 1.71 3.66 9.71
CA VAL A 142 3.10 3.89 10.11
C VAL A 142 3.91 4.35 8.91
N ASN A 143 4.68 5.43 9.09
CA ASN A 143 5.65 5.86 8.10
C ASN A 143 6.96 5.11 8.38
N PRO A 144 7.40 4.23 7.46
CA PRO A 144 8.57 3.38 7.73
C PRO A 144 9.90 4.13 7.66
N PHE A 145 9.89 5.39 7.24
CA PHE A 145 11.10 6.17 7.04
C PHE A 145 11.47 7.06 8.24
N ASN A 146 10.62 7.09 9.23
CA ASN A 146 10.86 7.94 10.43
C ASN A 146 11.45 7.15 11.57
#